data_e847f8db6de4c4700daa726f05bc86d0
#
_entry.id   e847f8db6de4c4700daa726f05bc86d0
#
_cell.length_a   1.000
_cell.length_b   1.000
_cell.length_c   1.000
_cell.angle_alpha   90.00
_cell.angle_beta   90.00
_cell.angle_gamma   90.00
#
_symmetry.space_group_name_H-M   'P 1'
#
loop_
_entity.id
_entity.type
_entity.pdbx_description
1 polymer ?
#
loop_
_entity_poly.entity_id
_entity_poly.type
_entity_poly.pdbx_seq_one_letter_code
_entity_poly.pdbx_strand_id
1 'polypeptide(L)'
;MDSAAGGAPYLAGLRLAGRRVVVVGGGAVAARRAVRLLEAGAELVLVAPEVTPELARLAVAGRLRWEPRRYRPGDLHGAWYVLAATDDPPTNRQVSAEAEERRVFCVRADCAVEATAWTPATGEVDGVQVAVLAGRNPREATRVRDLLVGWLSRWRRSAA
;
A
#
# COMPACT_ATOMS: atom_id res chain seq x y z
N MET A 1 -6.93 -27.63 6.95
CA MET A 1 -5.55 -27.04 6.80
C MET A 1 -5.36 -26.79 5.32
N ASP A 2 -5.81 -25.62 4.83
CA ASP A 2 -5.56 -25.22 3.45
C ASP A 2 -4.15 -24.63 3.36
N SER A 3 -3.23 -25.45 2.89
CA SER A 3 -1.95 -25.01 2.39
C SER A 3 -2.19 -24.32 1.05
N ALA A 4 -2.69 -23.09 1.07
CA ALA A 4 -2.68 -22.25 -0.11
C ALA A 4 -1.20 -22.03 -0.50
N ALA A 5 -0.86 -22.39 -1.71
CA ALA A 5 0.46 -22.30 -2.32
C ALA A 5 1.07 -20.90 -2.11
N GLY A 6 2.01 -20.80 -1.19
CA GLY A 6 2.73 -19.57 -0.85
C GLY A 6 3.21 -19.64 0.60
N GLY A 7 4.53 -19.54 0.83
CA GLY A 7 5.10 -19.45 2.19
C GLY A 7 4.59 -18.22 2.95
N ALA A 8 4.89 -18.13 4.25
CA ALA A 8 4.60 -16.93 5.03
C ALA A 8 5.26 -15.70 4.37
N PRO A 9 4.56 -14.55 4.33
CA PRO A 9 5.12 -13.35 3.72
C PRO A 9 6.37 -12.88 4.47
N TYR A 10 7.39 -12.50 3.74
CA TYR A 10 8.59 -11.88 4.29
C TYR A 10 8.29 -10.43 4.67
N LEU A 11 8.43 -10.10 5.95
CA LEU A 11 8.19 -8.74 6.46
C LEU A 11 9.43 -7.87 6.29
N ALA A 12 9.32 -6.81 5.51
CA ALA A 12 10.39 -5.86 5.24
C ALA A 12 9.88 -4.42 5.25
N GLY A 13 10.74 -3.49 5.59
CA GLY A 13 10.50 -2.06 5.44
C GLY A 13 11.01 -1.55 4.10
N LEU A 14 10.13 -0.98 3.27
CA LEU A 14 10.49 -0.42 1.98
C LEU A 14 10.92 1.04 2.11
N ARG A 15 12.08 1.38 1.58
CA ARG A 15 12.55 2.75 1.45
C ARG A 15 12.11 3.33 0.11
N LEU A 16 11.02 4.10 0.11
CA LEU A 16 10.39 4.60 -1.10
C LEU A 16 10.74 6.06 -1.45
N ALA A 17 11.57 6.73 -0.66
CA ALA A 17 12.00 8.10 -0.91
C ALA A 17 12.63 8.25 -2.31
N GLY A 18 12.06 9.15 -3.13
CA GLY A 18 12.49 9.38 -4.52
C GLY A 18 12.22 8.22 -5.48
N ARG A 19 11.40 7.23 -5.08
CA ARG A 19 11.05 6.09 -5.94
C ARG A 19 9.66 6.23 -6.49
N ARG A 20 9.53 5.93 -7.78
CA ARG A 20 8.23 5.91 -8.46
C ARG A 20 7.34 4.81 -7.90
N VAL A 21 6.17 5.21 -7.41
CA VAL A 21 5.10 4.32 -6.97
C VAL A 21 3.86 4.57 -7.80
N VAL A 22 3.22 3.53 -8.30
CA VAL A 22 2.00 3.66 -9.09
C VAL A 22 0.81 3.14 -8.30
N VAL A 23 -0.22 3.98 -8.20
CA VAL A 23 -1.52 3.63 -7.62
C VAL A 23 -2.55 3.64 -8.72
N VAL A 24 -3.22 2.52 -8.92
CA VAL A 24 -4.32 2.39 -9.88
C VAL A 24 -5.64 2.31 -9.12
N GLY A 25 -6.49 3.31 -9.33
CA GLY A 25 -7.74 3.50 -8.60
C GLY A 25 -7.76 4.80 -7.80
N GLY A 26 -8.91 5.47 -7.74
CA GLY A 26 -9.09 6.80 -7.15
C GLY A 26 -10.02 6.84 -5.93
N GLY A 27 -10.42 5.68 -5.41
CA GLY A 27 -11.37 5.57 -4.29
C GLY A 27 -10.74 5.77 -2.91
N ALA A 28 -11.54 5.53 -1.86
CA ALA A 28 -11.12 5.73 -0.46
C ALA A 28 -9.93 4.86 -0.03
N VAL A 29 -9.79 3.64 -0.58
CA VAL A 29 -8.65 2.78 -0.30
C VAL A 29 -7.38 3.39 -0.86
N ALA A 30 -7.41 3.85 -2.12
CA ALA A 30 -6.30 4.53 -2.76
C ALA A 30 -5.91 5.81 -2.00
N ALA A 31 -6.88 6.64 -1.60
CA ALA A 31 -6.64 7.86 -0.84
C ALA A 31 -5.89 7.60 0.47
N ARG A 32 -6.39 6.68 1.29
CA ARG A 32 -5.74 6.32 2.56
C ARG A 32 -4.33 5.78 2.38
N ARG A 33 -4.06 5.01 1.32
CA ARG A 33 -2.74 4.46 1.02
C ARG A 33 -1.79 5.49 0.43
N ALA A 34 -2.31 6.38 -0.43
CA ALA A 34 -1.53 7.45 -1.04
C ALA A 34 -0.86 8.34 0.02
N VAL A 35 -1.58 8.72 1.07
CA VAL A 35 -1.02 9.51 2.17
C VAL A 35 0.21 8.84 2.78
N ARG A 36 0.12 7.54 3.10
CA ARG A 36 1.23 6.78 3.68
C ARG A 36 2.43 6.65 2.74
N LEU A 37 2.18 6.47 1.45
CA LEU A 37 3.23 6.39 0.43
C LEU A 37 3.95 7.74 0.27
N LEU A 38 3.19 8.85 0.32
CA LEU A 38 3.75 10.20 0.29
C LEU A 38 4.55 10.54 1.56
N GLU A 39 4.10 10.11 2.73
CA GLU A 39 4.85 10.22 4.00
C GLU A 39 6.18 9.44 3.93
N ALA A 40 6.22 8.31 3.22
CA ALA A 40 7.44 7.56 2.93
C ALA A 40 8.34 8.20 1.84
N GLY A 41 7.96 9.37 1.32
CA GLY A 41 8.73 10.12 0.31
C GLY A 41 8.63 9.56 -1.11
N ALA A 42 7.62 8.75 -1.42
CA ALA A 42 7.43 8.20 -2.75
C ALA A 42 7.07 9.27 -3.78
N GLU A 43 7.58 9.10 -5.00
CA GLU A 43 7.09 9.81 -6.19
C GLU A 43 5.84 9.11 -6.72
N LEU A 44 4.67 9.62 -6.29
CA LEU A 44 3.40 8.94 -6.52
C LEU A 44 2.78 9.33 -7.86
N VAL A 45 2.46 8.34 -8.67
CA VAL A 45 1.64 8.45 -9.86
C VAL A 45 0.32 7.73 -9.62
N LEU A 46 -0.78 8.47 -9.75
CA LEU A 46 -2.13 7.97 -9.58
C LEU A 46 -2.81 7.86 -10.95
N VAL A 47 -3.27 6.66 -11.29
CA VAL A 47 -3.99 6.39 -12.54
C VAL A 47 -5.45 6.05 -12.19
N ALA A 48 -6.36 6.96 -12.48
CA ALA A 48 -7.79 6.78 -12.24
C ALA A 48 -8.61 7.80 -13.06
N PRO A 49 -9.76 7.43 -13.65
CA PRO A 49 -10.61 8.38 -14.35
C PRO A 49 -11.22 9.42 -13.41
N GLU A 50 -11.53 9.01 -12.18
CA GLU A 50 -12.10 9.83 -11.13
C GLU A 50 -11.37 9.58 -9.82
N VAL A 51 -11.32 10.59 -8.96
CA VAL A 51 -10.63 10.52 -7.66
C VAL A 51 -11.45 11.16 -6.56
N THR A 52 -11.21 10.75 -5.32
CA THR A 52 -11.77 11.42 -4.16
C THR A 52 -11.30 12.88 -4.06
N PRO A 53 -12.06 13.77 -3.40
CA PRO A 53 -11.64 15.17 -3.19
C PRO A 53 -10.28 15.29 -2.48
N GLU A 54 -9.93 14.33 -1.63
CA GLU A 54 -8.63 14.28 -0.96
C GLU A 54 -7.49 14.07 -1.96
N LEU A 55 -7.61 13.09 -2.84
CA LEU A 55 -6.62 12.81 -3.89
C LEU A 55 -6.51 13.98 -4.88
N ALA A 56 -7.63 14.59 -5.26
CA ALA A 56 -7.65 15.77 -6.11
C ALA A 56 -6.86 16.93 -5.49
N ARG A 57 -7.04 17.19 -4.18
CA ARG A 57 -6.27 18.22 -3.46
C ARG A 57 -4.78 17.93 -3.45
N LEU A 58 -4.39 16.68 -3.23
CA LEU A 58 -2.97 16.27 -3.28
C LEU A 58 -2.37 16.47 -4.67
N ALA A 59 -3.13 16.19 -5.73
CA ALA A 59 -2.69 16.42 -7.11
C ALA A 59 -2.51 17.92 -7.42
N VAL A 60 -3.49 18.75 -7.04
CA VAL A 60 -3.43 20.22 -7.21
C VAL A 60 -2.25 20.81 -6.42
N ALA A 61 -1.96 20.27 -5.23
CA ALA A 61 -0.80 20.68 -4.42
C ALA A 61 0.54 20.16 -4.95
N GLY A 62 0.58 19.46 -6.09
CA GLY A 62 1.79 18.89 -6.68
C GLY A 62 2.41 17.76 -5.86
N ARG A 63 1.67 17.19 -4.90
CA ARG A 63 2.16 16.11 -4.04
C ARG A 63 2.16 14.75 -4.73
N LEU A 64 1.32 14.58 -5.74
CA LEU A 64 1.26 13.41 -6.59
C LEU A 64 0.94 13.82 -8.03
N ARG A 65 1.29 12.97 -8.99
CA ARG A 65 0.91 13.13 -10.39
C ARG A 65 -0.36 12.32 -10.64
N TRP A 66 -1.43 12.96 -11.05
CA TRP A 66 -2.68 12.30 -11.43
C TRP A 66 -2.82 12.21 -12.95
N GLU A 67 -3.08 10.98 -13.43
CA GLU A 67 -3.45 10.66 -14.81
C GLU A 67 -4.97 10.41 -14.85
N PRO A 68 -5.79 11.38 -15.32
CA PRO A 68 -7.25 11.29 -15.27
C PRO A 68 -7.82 10.37 -16.36
N ARG A 69 -7.48 9.11 -16.31
CA ARG A 69 -7.86 8.07 -17.27
C ARG A 69 -7.83 6.69 -16.64
N ARG A 70 -8.41 5.73 -17.35
CA ARG A 70 -8.27 4.31 -16.97
C ARG A 70 -6.83 3.83 -17.16
N TYR A 71 -6.48 2.79 -16.40
CA TYR A 71 -5.22 2.06 -16.52
C TYR A 71 -4.99 1.55 -17.95
N ARG A 72 -3.74 1.56 -18.37
CA ARG A 72 -3.27 1.01 -19.65
C ARG A 72 -1.99 0.22 -19.42
N PRO A 73 -1.76 -0.90 -20.15
CA PRO A 73 -0.48 -1.58 -20.16
C PRO A 73 0.67 -0.59 -20.43
N GLY A 74 1.73 -0.70 -19.65
CA GLY A 74 2.86 0.23 -19.70
C GLY A 74 2.85 1.31 -18.61
N ASP A 75 1.73 1.56 -17.93
CA ASP A 75 1.66 2.55 -16.84
C ASP A 75 2.60 2.23 -15.68
N LEU A 76 2.96 0.97 -15.50
CA LEU A 76 3.86 0.52 -14.44
C LEU A 76 5.36 0.65 -14.79
N HIS A 77 5.69 1.20 -15.97
CA HIS A 77 7.10 1.35 -16.35
C HIS A 77 7.89 2.15 -15.32
N GLY A 78 9.01 1.60 -14.86
CA GLY A 78 9.88 2.23 -13.85
C GLY A 78 9.30 2.29 -12.43
N ALA A 79 8.17 1.65 -12.17
CA ALA A 79 7.63 1.55 -10.82
C ALA A 79 8.49 0.62 -9.94
N TRP A 80 8.64 1.00 -8.67
CA TRP A 80 9.24 0.17 -7.62
C TRP A 80 8.19 -0.57 -6.80
N TYR A 81 6.99 -0.04 -6.76
CA TYR A 81 5.89 -0.57 -5.99
C TYR A 81 4.56 -0.17 -6.62
N VAL A 82 3.58 -1.05 -6.58
CA VAL A 82 2.27 -0.86 -7.22
C VAL A 82 1.16 -1.17 -6.22
N LEU A 83 0.11 -0.35 -6.26
CA LEU A 83 -1.15 -0.60 -5.57
C LEU A 83 -2.29 -0.66 -6.59
N ALA A 84 -2.91 -1.83 -6.75
CA ALA A 84 -4.15 -2.01 -7.50
C ALA A 84 -5.34 -1.90 -6.52
N ALA A 85 -6.09 -0.82 -6.64
CA ALA A 85 -7.18 -0.46 -5.73
C ALA A 85 -8.40 0.11 -6.47
N THR A 86 -8.72 -0.47 -7.61
CA THR A 86 -9.97 -0.16 -8.32
C THR A 86 -11.11 -1.03 -7.80
N ASP A 87 -12.33 -0.66 -8.11
CA ASP A 87 -13.55 -1.45 -7.93
C ASP A 87 -13.81 -2.44 -9.08
N ASP A 88 -12.91 -2.48 -10.07
CA ASP A 88 -12.95 -3.39 -11.22
C ASP A 88 -11.92 -4.52 -11.08
N PRO A 89 -12.33 -5.74 -10.64
CA PRO A 89 -11.41 -6.86 -10.46
C PRO A 89 -10.63 -7.27 -11.72
N PRO A 90 -11.18 -7.20 -12.94
CA PRO A 90 -10.41 -7.40 -14.17
C PRO A 90 -9.22 -6.45 -14.30
N THR A 91 -9.42 -5.16 -14.05
CA THR A 91 -8.34 -4.17 -14.07
C THR A 91 -7.29 -4.48 -13.02
N ASN A 92 -7.69 -4.82 -11.78
CA ASN A 92 -6.75 -5.18 -10.72
C ASN A 92 -5.92 -6.42 -11.09
N ARG A 93 -6.49 -7.42 -11.75
CA ARG A 93 -5.75 -8.59 -12.27
C ARG A 93 -4.75 -8.19 -13.35
N GLN A 94 -5.14 -7.32 -14.28
CA GLN A 94 -4.27 -6.84 -15.34
C GLN A 94 -3.07 -6.07 -14.76
N VAL A 95 -3.30 -5.19 -13.80
CA VAL A 95 -2.25 -4.46 -13.08
C VAL A 95 -1.30 -5.43 -12.37
N SER A 96 -1.84 -6.42 -11.67
CA SER A 96 -1.05 -7.43 -10.95
C SER A 96 -0.21 -8.28 -11.91
N ALA A 97 -0.76 -8.67 -13.06
CA ALA A 97 -0.04 -9.44 -14.08
C ALA A 97 1.13 -8.64 -14.68
N GLU A 98 0.92 -7.37 -15.05
CA GLU A 98 1.99 -6.52 -15.54
C GLU A 98 3.07 -6.28 -14.47
N ALA A 99 2.68 -6.11 -13.22
CA ALA A 99 3.62 -5.95 -12.12
C ALA A 99 4.51 -7.20 -11.93
N GLU A 100 3.92 -8.40 -12.04
CA GLU A 100 4.64 -9.68 -11.98
C GLU A 100 5.64 -9.82 -13.13
N GLU A 101 5.23 -9.55 -14.38
CA GLU A 101 6.11 -9.56 -15.56
C GLU A 101 7.31 -8.62 -15.38
N ARG A 102 7.08 -7.47 -14.73
CA ARG A 102 8.12 -6.46 -14.45
C ARG A 102 8.91 -6.72 -13.18
N ARG A 103 8.57 -7.78 -12.42
CA ARG A 103 9.17 -8.10 -11.11
C ARG A 103 9.02 -6.96 -10.10
N VAL A 104 7.88 -6.31 -10.11
CA VAL A 104 7.53 -5.24 -9.17
C VAL A 104 6.50 -5.75 -8.17
N PHE A 105 6.72 -5.49 -6.89
CA PHE A 105 5.76 -5.88 -5.88
C PHE A 105 4.44 -5.12 -6.04
N CYS A 106 3.34 -5.87 -6.06
CA CYS A 106 1.99 -5.36 -6.23
C CYS A 106 1.11 -5.75 -5.04
N VAL A 107 0.50 -4.77 -4.40
CA VAL A 107 -0.59 -4.98 -3.45
C VAL A 107 -1.91 -4.89 -4.20
N ARG A 108 -2.78 -5.87 -4.00
CA ARG A 108 -4.16 -5.85 -4.47
C ARG A 108 -5.10 -5.59 -3.30
N ALA A 109 -5.94 -4.57 -3.43
CA ALA A 109 -6.89 -4.21 -2.39
C ALA A 109 -8.09 -5.18 -2.32
N ASP A 110 -8.42 -5.83 -3.44
CA ASP A 110 -9.54 -6.75 -3.61
C ASP A 110 -9.18 -8.21 -3.33
N CYS A 111 -7.93 -8.61 -3.58
CA CYS A 111 -7.52 -10.02 -3.48
C CYS A 111 -6.08 -10.16 -2.97
N ALA A 112 -5.92 -10.34 -1.67
CA ALA A 112 -4.60 -10.51 -1.05
C ALA A 112 -3.89 -11.82 -1.46
N VAL A 113 -4.63 -12.84 -1.89
CA VAL A 113 -4.05 -14.14 -2.29
C VAL A 113 -3.26 -14.03 -3.59
N GLU A 114 -3.74 -13.19 -4.51
CA GLU A 114 -3.11 -12.98 -5.82
C GLU A 114 -2.14 -11.78 -5.82
N ALA A 115 -1.87 -11.20 -4.64
CA ALA A 115 -0.94 -10.09 -4.49
C ALA A 115 0.48 -10.60 -4.19
N THR A 116 1.49 -9.96 -4.76
CA THR A 116 2.90 -10.27 -4.47
C THR A 116 3.44 -9.52 -3.26
N ALA A 117 2.66 -8.58 -2.71
CA ALA A 117 2.96 -7.87 -1.49
C ALA A 117 1.71 -7.63 -0.65
N TRP A 118 1.87 -7.65 0.66
CA TRP A 118 0.82 -7.33 1.62
C TRP A 118 1.21 -6.09 2.42
N THR A 119 0.23 -5.21 2.65
CA THR A 119 0.47 -4.06 3.51
C THR A 119 0.14 -4.42 4.95
N PRO A 120 1.11 -4.36 5.88
CA PRO A 120 0.86 -4.60 7.29
C PRO A 120 0.03 -3.47 7.94
N ALA A 121 -0.57 -3.76 9.08
CA ALA A 121 -1.01 -2.73 10.00
C ALA A 121 0.23 -2.12 10.66
N THR A 122 0.43 -0.81 10.51
CA THR A 122 1.63 -0.12 11.02
C THR A 122 1.29 0.87 12.12
N GLY A 123 2.20 1.07 13.03
CA GLY A 123 2.17 2.10 14.06
C GLY A 123 3.59 2.58 14.36
N GLU A 124 3.71 3.70 15.04
CA GLU A 124 5.00 4.27 15.44
C GLU A 124 4.94 4.86 16.85
N VAL A 125 6.01 4.68 17.61
CA VAL A 125 6.21 5.30 18.91
C VAL A 125 7.68 5.70 19.03
N ASP A 126 7.96 7.00 19.14
CA ASP A 126 9.30 7.57 19.35
C ASP A 126 10.35 6.99 18.37
N GLY A 127 10.01 6.97 17.06
CA GLY A 127 10.88 6.47 15.99
C GLY A 127 10.94 4.93 15.88
N VAL A 128 10.27 4.18 16.75
CA VAL A 128 10.14 2.73 16.62
C VAL A 128 8.89 2.40 15.81
N GLN A 129 9.09 1.81 14.66
CA GLN A 129 8.00 1.35 13.82
C GLN A 129 7.58 -0.07 14.17
N VAL A 130 6.27 -0.27 14.30
CA VAL A 130 5.64 -1.57 14.50
C VAL A 130 4.86 -1.94 13.26
N ALA A 131 5.05 -3.15 12.76
CA ALA A 131 4.31 -3.69 11.63
C ALA A 131 3.75 -5.08 11.97
N VAL A 132 2.47 -5.30 11.71
CA VAL A 132 1.80 -6.55 12.03
C VAL A 132 1.09 -7.09 10.79
N LEU A 133 1.37 -8.35 10.46
CA LEU A 133 0.58 -9.17 9.56
C LEU A 133 -0.06 -10.30 10.37
N ALA A 134 -1.38 -10.47 10.28
CA ALA A 134 -2.11 -11.54 10.93
C ALA A 134 -2.79 -12.40 9.86
N GLY A 135 -1.97 -13.09 9.07
CA GLY A 135 -2.44 -13.81 7.92
C GLY A 135 -3.28 -12.91 7.00
N ARG A 136 -4.50 -13.34 6.66
CA ARG A 136 -5.44 -12.56 5.83
C ARG A 136 -6.51 -11.83 6.66
N ASN A 137 -6.22 -11.58 7.94
CA ASN A 137 -7.14 -10.90 8.85
C ASN A 137 -6.65 -9.49 9.20
N PRO A 138 -7.01 -8.45 8.42
CA PRO A 138 -6.54 -7.08 8.67
C PRO A 138 -7.11 -6.46 9.96
N ARG A 139 -8.28 -6.94 10.43
CA ARG A 139 -8.86 -6.46 11.70
C ARG A 139 -8.03 -6.95 12.88
N GLU A 140 -7.61 -8.20 12.86
CA GLU A 140 -6.74 -8.78 13.88
C GLU A 140 -5.36 -8.12 13.85
N ALA A 141 -4.77 -7.93 12.66
CA ALA A 141 -3.51 -7.20 12.52
C ALA A 141 -3.57 -5.79 13.13
N THR A 142 -4.66 -5.07 12.90
CA THR A 142 -4.89 -3.74 13.49
C THR A 142 -4.99 -3.82 15.01
N ARG A 143 -5.77 -4.76 15.54
CA ARG A 143 -5.94 -4.94 17.00
C ARG A 143 -4.62 -5.26 17.69
N VAL A 144 -3.85 -6.20 17.14
CA VAL A 144 -2.53 -6.57 17.69
C VAL A 144 -1.57 -5.38 17.61
N ARG A 145 -1.54 -4.66 16.51
CA ARG A 145 -0.74 -3.45 16.35
C ARG A 145 -1.08 -2.42 17.44
N ASP A 146 -2.36 -2.15 17.71
CA ASP A 146 -2.81 -1.18 18.70
C ASP A 146 -2.36 -1.58 20.12
N LEU A 147 -2.43 -2.87 20.44
CA LEU A 147 -1.92 -3.41 21.70
C LEU A 147 -0.40 -3.21 21.85
N LEU A 148 0.37 -3.51 20.80
CA LEU A 148 1.82 -3.34 20.78
C LEU A 148 2.23 -1.89 20.90
N VAL A 149 1.59 -0.99 20.15
CA VAL A 149 1.82 0.45 20.23
C VAL A 149 1.51 0.99 21.62
N GLY A 150 0.37 0.59 22.21
CA GLY A 150 -0.01 0.98 23.55
C GLY A 150 0.96 0.46 24.61
N TRP A 151 1.44 -0.78 24.49
CA TRP A 151 2.45 -1.34 25.37
C TRP A 151 3.79 -0.60 25.25
N LEU A 152 4.27 -0.38 24.02
CA LEU A 152 5.53 0.31 23.75
C LEU A 152 5.52 1.75 24.30
N SER A 153 4.40 2.47 24.15
CA SER A 153 4.24 3.81 24.69
C SER A 153 4.31 3.84 26.22
N ARG A 154 3.77 2.83 26.91
CA ARG A 154 3.88 2.72 28.38
C ARG A 154 5.30 2.38 28.82
N TRP A 155 5.92 1.41 28.16
CA TRP A 155 7.28 0.99 28.44
C TRP A 155 8.28 2.14 28.30
N ARG A 156 8.18 2.94 27.23
CA ARG A 156 9.02 4.12 27.02
C ARG A 156 8.89 5.14 28.15
N ARG A 157 7.67 5.41 28.62
CA ARG A 157 7.45 6.34 29.75
C ARG A 157 8.00 5.84 31.09
N SER A 158 8.11 4.54 31.29
CA SER A 158 8.68 3.98 32.52
C SER A 158 10.20 3.82 32.46
N ALA A 159 10.80 3.97 31.27
CA ALA A 159 12.25 3.86 31.07
C ALA A 159 12.96 5.23 30.96
N ALA A 160 12.19 6.32 30.95
CA ALA A 160 12.69 7.71 30.95
C ALA A 160 12.66 8.31 32.34
#